data_ab7e90895d10c69e10e25c07b97f5961
#
_entry.id   ab7e90895d10c69e10e25c07b97f5961
#
_cell.length_a   1.000
_cell.length_b   1.000
_cell.length_c   1.000
_cell.angle_alpha   90.00
_cell.angle_beta   90.00
_cell.angle_gamma   90.00
#
_symmetry.space_group_name_H-M   'P 1'
#
loop_
_entity.id
_entity.type
_entity.pdbx_description
1 polymer ?
#
loop_
_entity_poly.entity_id
_entity_poly.type
_entity_poly.pdbx_seq_one_letter_code
_entity_poly.pdbx_strand_id
1 'polypeptide(L)'
;MRRRVLPLAVIFSTAGGCGSWQRVGSPDASPRPGTTVPRLFDATSVYRSMGAFVGGGALPFVASIRYLAGPTPDSTLALFSVSLTNQTLTFQRRAGEFVAEYHVEASFRTDSIGLAPVRQIGSDEQVRVRNFQETLRNDESIIFQQFVTVPPGVYHVLVLVRDRNGPAFARAERADTAPRFTASSMTRPIAVYTAEGRAQRSEVPKLVANPRATLPYGIDSLRFYIEGYGTGASRIVARVVDGADHELWRDSVTLSAGTDLARATVLVVPGKLPVGQAELQAVPLSGGDTTRSRFLVSFSNQWVITNFEEMTSLLRYFERQDWVDSLRRSAPDHRPEVWRAFWKATDPSPITPENEAIDDYFRRIQQANVRFQDEGEPGWLTERGEVFITLGEPDEILDLSNGMDRSGQRVLRWTYTSQRLVLYFQDQTGFGRYRLTPSSRAEFQRVLARVRRSER
;
A
#
# COMPACT_ATOMS: atom_id res chain seq x y z
N MET A 1 -80.04 29.66 -26.42
CA MET A 1 -78.64 29.23 -26.35
C MET A 1 -78.01 29.83 -25.14
N ARG A 2 -77.86 29.04 -24.08
CA ARG A 2 -77.25 29.47 -22.79
C ARG A 2 -75.97 28.74 -22.60
N ARG A 3 -74.80 29.44 -22.63
CA ARG A 3 -73.50 28.91 -22.33
C ARG A 3 -73.33 28.87 -20.83
N ARG A 4 -73.08 27.70 -20.29
CA ARG A 4 -72.70 27.53 -18.85
C ARG A 4 -71.17 27.63 -18.76
N VAL A 5 -70.70 28.54 -17.89
CA VAL A 5 -69.29 28.71 -17.52
C VAL A 5 -69.07 27.89 -16.22
N LEU A 6 -68.14 26.93 -16.24
CA LEU A 6 -67.66 26.24 -15.02
C LEU A 6 -66.51 27.03 -14.42
N PRO A 7 -66.42 27.19 -13.11
CA PRO A 7 -65.25 27.77 -12.48
C PRO A 7 -64.13 26.72 -12.29
N LEU A 8 -62.91 27.12 -12.70
CA LEU A 8 -61.69 26.38 -12.53
C LEU A 8 -61.21 26.58 -11.10
N ALA A 9 -61.19 25.51 -10.27
CA ALA A 9 -60.58 25.53 -8.95
C ALA A 9 -59.07 25.35 -9.07
N VAL A 10 -58.30 26.36 -8.67
CA VAL A 10 -56.84 26.32 -8.58
C VAL A 10 -56.48 25.76 -7.21
N ILE A 11 -55.91 24.55 -7.18
CA ILE A 11 -55.34 23.93 -5.96
C ILE A 11 -53.91 24.44 -5.85
N PHE A 12 -53.65 25.27 -4.82
CA PHE A 12 -52.29 25.62 -4.39
C PHE A 12 -51.71 24.46 -3.59
N SER A 13 -50.76 23.70 -4.21
CA SER A 13 -49.93 22.75 -3.50
C SER A 13 -48.75 23.51 -2.90
N THR A 14 -48.73 23.71 -1.60
CA THR A 14 -47.57 24.19 -0.86
C THR A 14 -46.55 23.03 -0.73
N ALA A 15 -45.59 22.96 -1.67
CA ALA A 15 -44.42 22.10 -1.53
C ALA A 15 -43.48 22.72 -0.49
N GLY A 16 -43.48 22.16 0.73
CA GLY A 16 -42.51 22.45 1.76
C GLY A 16 -41.12 21.99 1.27
N GLY A 17 -40.35 22.94 0.79
CA GLY A 17 -38.95 22.70 0.44
C GLY A 17 -38.12 22.51 1.72
N CYS A 18 -37.74 21.26 2.04
CA CYS A 18 -36.63 20.98 2.94
C CYS A 18 -35.36 21.46 2.25
N GLY A 19 -34.97 22.70 2.53
CA GLY A 19 -33.67 23.23 2.08
C GLY A 19 -32.55 22.46 2.77
N SER A 20 -31.90 21.58 2.04
CA SER A 20 -30.64 21.01 2.47
C SER A 20 -29.61 22.13 2.53
N TRP A 21 -29.17 22.48 3.71
CA TRP A 21 -28.04 23.39 3.90
C TRP A 21 -26.79 22.78 3.31
N GLN A 22 -26.46 23.11 2.07
CA GLN A 22 -25.12 22.86 1.52
C GLN A 22 -24.18 23.92 2.07
N ARG A 23 -23.25 23.48 2.93
CA ARG A 23 -22.14 24.31 3.35
C ARG A 23 -21.22 24.48 2.16
N VAL A 24 -21.25 25.65 1.54
CA VAL A 24 -20.28 26.04 0.53
C VAL A 24 -18.94 26.24 1.24
N GLY A 25 -18.09 25.19 1.27
CA GLY A 25 -16.74 25.27 1.75
C GLY A 25 -15.85 25.91 0.70
N SER A 26 -14.94 26.80 1.13
CA SER A 26 -13.87 27.31 0.27
C SER A 26 -13.09 26.16 -0.39
N PRO A 27 -12.66 26.29 -1.67
CA PRO A 27 -11.94 25.24 -2.39
C PRO A 27 -10.59 24.85 -1.79
N ASP A 28 -10.09 25.58 -0.81
CA ASP A 28 -8.79 25.37 -0.15
C ASP A 28 -8.86 24.68 1.23
N ALA A 29 -9.97 24.01 1.54
CA ALA A 29 -10.02 23.23 2.77
C ALA A 29 -9.10 22.01 2.65
N SER A 30 -7.93 22.07 3.28
CA SER A 30 -7.05 20.92 3.48
C SER A 30 -7.85 19.70 3.92
N PRO A 31 -7.62 18.49 3.34
CA PRO A 31 -8.34 17.29 3.72
C PRO A 31 -8.31 17.14 5.23
N ARG A 32 -9.47 16.96 5.84
CA ARG A 32 -9.54 16.75 7.29
C ARG A 32 -8.73 15.49 7.62
N PRO A 33 -7.77 15.52 8.56
CA PRO A 33 -6.90 14.37 8.87
C PRO A 33 -7.65 13.06 9.12
N GLY A 34 -8.91 13.14 9.54
CA GLY A 34 -9.76 12.00 9.85
C GLY A 34 -10.22 11.14 8.67
N THR A 35 -10.16 11.64 7.43
CA THR A 35 -10.55 10.85 6.25
C THR A 35 -9.39 10.07 5.65
N THR A 36 -8.19 10.33 6.13
CA THR A 36 -6.93 9.83 5.56
C THR A 36 -6.56 8.45 6.08
N VAL A 37 -6.66 8.22 7.39
CA VAL A 37 -6.20 6.96 8.01
C VAL A 37 -6.82 5.69 7.41
N PRO A 38 -8.14 5.60 7.12
CA PRO A 38 -8.67 4.42 6.43
C PRO A 38 -8.06 4.15 5.06
N ARG A 39 -7.60 5.19 4.36
CA ARG A 39 -6.98 5.09 3.03
C ARG A 39 -5.50 4.72 3.09
N LEU A 40 -4.81 4.99 4.19
CA LEU A 40 -3.39 4.68 4.36
C LEU A 40 -3.10 3.19 4.27
N PHE A 41 -4.05 2.38 4.74
CA PHE A 41 -3.94 0.93 4.76
C PHE A 41 -4.64 0.25 3.58
N ASP A 42 -5.31 1.03 2.72
CA ASP A 42 -5.88 0.57 1.45
C ASP A 42 -5.05 1.10 0.26
N ALA A 43 -3.99 0.40 -0.02
CA ALA A 43 -3.14 0.64 -1.19
C ALA A 43 -3.80 0.22 -2.53
N THR A 44 -5.01 -0.33 -2.49
CA THR A 44 -5.70 -0.94 -3.63
C THR A 44 -5.82 0.03 -4.81
N SER A 45 -6.27 1.25 -4.56
CA SER A 45 -6.46 2.26 -5.61
C SER A 45 -5.13 2.67 -6.26
N VAL A 46 -4.07 2.79 -5.46
CA VAL A 46 -2.72 3.17 -5.93
C VAL A 46 -2.15 2.08 -6.83
N TYR A 47 -2.13 0.84 -6.37
CA TYR A 47 -1.59 -0.28 -7.17
C TYR A 47 -2.43 -0.54 -8.43
N ARG A 48 -3.76 -0.41 -8.38
CA ARG A 48 -4.61 -0.51 -9.58
C ARG A 48 -4.30 0.57 -10.60
N SER A 49 -4.06 1.82 -10.18
CA SER A 49 -3.67 2.91 -11.10
C SER A 49 -2.31 2.66 -11.77
N MET A 50 -1.42 1.90 -11.11
CA MET A 50 -0.14 1.45 -11.67
C MET A 50 -0.28 0.23 -12.60
N GLY A 51 -1.48 -0.33 -12.72
CA GLY A 51 -1.75 -1.48 -13.57
C GLY A 51 -1.48 -2.81 -12.89
N ALA A 52 -1.52 -2.91 -11.57
CA ALA A 52 -1.49 -4.17 -10.85
C ALA A 52 -2.90 -4.80 -10.74
N PHE A 53 -2.93 -6.12 -10.54
CA PHE A 53 -4.11 -6.86 -10.10
C PHE A 53 -4.13 -6.85 -8.59
N VAL A 54 -5.19 -6.31 -7.98
CA VAL A 54 -5.26 -6.17 -6.52
C VAL A 54 -6.48 -6.89 -6.01
N GLY A 55 -6.25 -7.97 -5.28
CA GLY A 55 -7.26 -8.66 -4.49
C GLY A 55 -7.42 -7.99 -3.14
N GLY A 56 -8.64 -7.93 -2.65
CA GLY A 56 -9.00 -7.34 -1.36
C GLY A 56 -9.66 -8.34 -0.42
N GLY A 57 -10.27 -7.85 0.67
CA GLY A 57 -10.99 -8.68 1.63
C GLY A 57 -10.05 -9.41 2.60
N ALA A 58 -10.39 -10.68 2.89
CA ALA A 58 -9.67 -11.47 3.89
C ALA A 58 -8.27 -11.94 3.46
N LEU A 59 -7.97 -11.95 2.15
CA LEU A 59 -6.68 -12.36 1.60
C LEU A 59 -6.15 -11.30 0.60
N PRO A 60 -5.73 -10.11 1.06
CA PRO A 60 -5.23 -9.07 0.18
C PRO A 60 -3.93 -9.52 -0.51
N PHE A 61 -3.85 -9.26 -1.82
CA PHE A 61 -2.66 -9.51 -2.62
C PHE A 61 -2.44 -8.41 -3.66
N VAL A 62 -1.18 -8.26 -4.10
CA VAL A 62 -0.81 -7.47 -5.26
C VAL A 62 -0.17 -8.39 -6.29
N ALA A 63 -0.71 -8.43 -7.50
CA ALA A 63 -0.13 -9.22 -8.57
C ALA A 63 0.17 -8.35 -9.79
N SER A 64 1.17 -8.76 -10.56
CA SER A 64 1.54 -8.11 -11.80
C SER A 64 1.72 -9.13 -12.92
N ILE A 65 1.43 -8.70 -14.16
CA ILE A 65 1.81 -9.43 -15.36
C ILE A 65 2.70 -8.51 -16.18
N ARG A 66 3.86 -9.02 -16.55
CA ARG A 66 4.83 -8.30 -17.37
C ARG A 66 5.20 -9.17 -18.57
N TYR A 67 5.46 -8.54 -19.70
CA TYR A 67 5.59 -9.24 -20.95
C TYR A 67 6.99 -9.07 -21.53
N LEU A 68 7.54 -10.19 -22.04
CA LEU A 68 8.80 -10.29 -22.78
C LEU A 68 8.52 -11.02 -24.10
N ALA A 69 9.45 -10.92 -25.07
CA ALA A 69 9.31 -11.71 -26.29
C ALA A 69 9.37 -13.20 -25.97
N GLY A 70 8.47 -13.97 -26.55
CA GLY A 70 8.51 -15.43 -26.49
C GLY A 70 9.56 -16.02 -27.45
N PRO A 71 9.69 -17.37 -27.47
CA PRO A 71 10.64 -18.07 -28.31
C PRO A 71 10.41 -17.85 -29.82
N THR A 72 9.16 -17.63 -30.21
CA THR A 72 8.75 -17.42 -31.61
C THR A 72 8.16 -16.02 -31.81
N PRO A 73 8.13 -15.50 -33.05
CA PRO A 73 7.54 -14.18 -33.34
C PRO A 73 6.07 -14.05 -32.96
N ASP A 74 5.32 -15.17 -32.93
CA ASP A 74 3.90 -15.22 -32.59
C ASP A 74 3.64 -15.64 -31.14
N SER A 75 4.66 -15.53 -30.28
CA SER A 75 4.57 -15.84 -28.87
C SER A 75 5.07 -14.71 -28.00
N THR A 76 4.42 -14.53 -26.88
CA THR A 76 4.78 -13.57 -25.83
C THR A 76 4.93 -14.33 -24.51
N LEU A 77 6.04 -14.11 -23.84
CA LEU A 77 6.32 -14.69 -22.53
C LEU A 77 5.76 -13.74 -21.46
N ALA A 78 4.72 -14.16 -20.75
CA ALA A 78 4.17 -13.43 -19.64
C ALA A 78 4.82 -13.88 -18.33
N LEU A 79 5.38 -12.94 -17.58
CA LEU A 79 5.83 -13.11 -16.21
C LEU A 79 4.65 -12.75 -15.30
N PHE A 80 4.01 -13.76 -14.74
CA PHE A 80 3.01 -13.60 -13.70
C PHE A 80 3.69 -13.63 -12.34
N SER A 81 3.40 -12.65 -11.48
CA SER A 81 3.95 -12.59 -10.13
C SER A 81 2.91 -12.07 -9.14
N VAL A 82 2.94 -12.61 -7.91
CA VAL A 82 2.03 -12.27 -6.82
C VAL A 82 2.84 -11.98 -5.56
N SER A 83 2.46 -10.94 -4.85
CA SER A 83 2.99 -10.56 -3.54
C SER A 83 1.93 -10.75 -2.48
N LEU A 84 2.27 -11.46 -1.42
CA LEU A 84 1.47 -11.72 -0.23
C LEU A 84 2.25 -11.36 1.02
N THR A 85 1.53 -11.22 2.13
CA THR A 85 2.13 -11.10 3.47
C THR A 85 1.81 -12.35 4.29
N ASN A 86 2.69 -12.77 5.19
CA ASN A 86 2.45 -13.93 6.05
C ASN A 86 1.15 -13.78 6.85
N GLN A 87 0.89 -12.59 7.39
CA GLN A 87 -0.30 -12.30 8.19
C GLN A 87 -1.62 -12.62 7.49
N THR A 88 -1.66 -12.67 6.15
CA THR A 88 -2.88 -12.93 5.39
C THR A 88 -3.20 -14.42 5.23
N LEU A 89 -2.27 -15.31 5.61
CA LEU A 89 -2.42 -16.75 5.50
C LEU A 89 -2.66 -17.41 6.86
N THR A 90 -3.38 -18.53 6.86
CA THR A 90 -3.63 -19.33 8.04
C THR A 90 -2.50 -20.33 8.24
N PHE A 91 -1.67 -20.11 9.26
CA PHE A 91 -0.59 -21.02 9.63
C PHE A 91 -1.08 -22.10 10.59
N GLN A 92 -0.65 -23.34 10.34
CA GLN A 92 -0.84 -24.48 11.21
C GLN A 92 0.50 -24.95 11.77
N ARG A 93 0.55 -25.34 13.03
CA ARG A 93 1.77 -25.90 13.61
C ARG A 93 1.94 -27.36 13.18
N ARG A 94 3.02 -27.67 12.47
CA ARG A 94 3.37 -29.01 11.99
C ARG A 94 4.83 -29.30 12.27
N ALA A 95 5.12 -30.39 12.98
CA ALA A 95 6.49 -30.84 13.29
C ALA A 95 7.42 -29.77 13.89
N GLY A 96 6.87 -28.83 14.68
CA GLY A 96 7.64 -27.78 15.32
C GLY A 96 7.76 -26.46 14.55
N GLU A 97 7.35 -26.45 13.29
CA GLU A 97 7.28 -25.26 12.42
C GLU A 97 5.85 -24.79 12.24
N PHE A 98 5.67 -23.57 11.74
CA PHE A 98 4.42 -23.03 11.30
C PHE A 98 4.35 -23.10 9.76
N VAL A 99 3.30 -23.71 9.22
CA VAL A 99 3.14 -24.00 7.79
C VAL A 99 1.82 -23.42 7.32
N ALA A 100 1.88 -22.58 6.28
CA ALA A 100 0.73 -22.13 5.52
C ALA A 100 0.76 -22.74 4.12
N GLU A 101 -0.41 -23.12 3.60
CA GLU A 101 -0.58 -23.61 2.24
C GLU A 101 -1.57 -22.69 1.51
N TYR A 102 -1.22 -22.30 0.28
CA TYR A 102 -2.09 -21.44 -0.53
C TYR A 102 -2.07 -21.87 -2.00
N HIS A 103 -3.13 -21.53 -2.70
CA HIS A 103 -3.26 -21.74 -4.14
C HIS A 103 -3.23 -20.40 -4.86
N VAL A 104 -2.45 -20.33 -5.94
CA VAL A 104 -2.41 -19.18 -6.85
C VAL A 104 -2.80 -19.62 -8.24
N GLU A 105 -3.69 -18.87 -8.88
CA GLU A 105 -4.12 -19.15 -10.25
C GLU A 105 -4.15 -17.85 -11.07
N ALA A 106 -3.77 -17.94 -12.35
CA ALA A 106 -4.02 -16.92 -13.35
C ALA A 106 -4.62 -17.56 -14.60
N SER A 107 -5.71 -17.01 -15.12
CA SER A 107 -6.36 -17.45 -16.35
C SER A 107 -6.48 -16.32 -17.35
N PHE A 108 -6.09 -16.61 -18.60
CA PHE A 108 -6.14 -15.68 -19.75
C PHE A 108 -7.28 -16.11 -20.67
N ARG A 109 -8.27 -15.27 -20.86
CA ARG A 109 -9.45 -15.49 -21.72
C ARG A 109 -9.52 -14.43 -22.79
N THR A 110 -9.88 -14.80 -24.02
CA THR A 110 -10.13 -13.86 -25.11
C THR A 110 -11.49 -13.21 -25.03
N ASP A 111 -12.42 -13.79 -24.26
CA ASP A 111 -13.76 -13.26 -24.01
C ASP A 111 -14.06 -13.27 -22.50
N SER A 112 -14.86 -12.29 -22.03
CA SER A 112 -15.31 -12.19 -20.64
C SER A 112 -16.41 -13.20 -20.28
N ILE A 113 -17.09 -13.81 -21.28
CA ILE A 113 -18.29 -14.63 -21.10
C ILE A 113 -18.06 -16.10 -21.49
N GLY A 114 -17.69 -16.92 -20.49
CA GLY A 114 -17.98 -18.35 -20.53
C GLY A 114 -17.11 -19.28 -21.36
N LEU A 115 -16.14 -18.80 -22.14
CA LEU A 115 -15.24 -19.64 -22.89
C LEU A 115 -14.08 -20.16 -22.04
N ALA A 116 -13.57 -21.35 -22.41
CA ALA A 116 -12.39 -21.92 -21.79
C ALA A 116 -11.19 -20.94 -21.91
N PRO A 117 -10.33 -20.83 -20.87
CA PRO A 117 -9.16 -19.96 -20.93
C PRO A 117 -8.20 -20.44 -22.04
N VAL A 118 -7.62 -19.48 -22.79
CA VAL A 118 -6.56 -19.74 -23.77
C VAL A 118 -5.32 -20.30 -23.05
N ARG A 119 -5.07 -19.80 -21.86
CA ARG A 119 -4.05 -20.28 -20.94
C ARG A 119 -4.53 -20.17 -19.49
N GLN A 120 -4.20 -21.16 -18.73
CA GLN A 120 -4.40 -21.20 -17.28
C GLN A 120 -3.14 -21.73 -16.64
N ILE A 121 -2.71 -21.11 -15.60
CA ILE A 121 -1.61 -21.54 -14.74
C ILE A 121 -2.11 -21.55 -13.31
N GLY A 122 -1.69 -22.52 -12.54
CA GLY A 122 -2.03 -22.61 -11.14
C GLY A 122 -0.97 -23.43 -10.41
N SER A 123 -0.73 -23.08 -9.16
CA SER A 123 0.21 -23.76 -8.29
C SER A 123 -0.31 -23.79 -6.85
N ASP A 124 -0.08 -24.89 -6.18
CA ASP A 124 -0.24 -25.03 -4.73
C ASP A 124 1.12 -24.81 -4.10
N GLU A 125 1.22 -23.81 -3.27
CA GLU A 125 2.47 -23.35 -2.66
C GLU A 125 2.44 -23.49 -1.15
N GLN A 126 3.62 -23.56 -0.52
CA GLN A 126 3.76 -23.73 0.90
C GLN A 126 4.78 -22.73 1.47
N VAL A 127 4.38 -22.05 2.56
CA VAL A 127 5.26 -21.18 3.35
C VAL A 127 5.55 -21.85 4.68
N ARG A 128 6.82 -21.89 5.08
CA ARG A 128 7.27 -22.41 6.35
C ARG A 128 8.03 -21.34 7.12
N VAL A 129 7.66 -21.16 8.38
CA VAL A 129 8.34 -20.24 9.27
C VAL A 129 8.61 -20.92 10.62
N ARG A 130 9.68 -20.50 11.29
CA ARG A 130 10.18 -21.22 12.49
C ARG A 130 9.47 -20.79 13.75
N ASN A 131 9.06 -19.54 13.86
CA ASN A 131 8.45 -19.00 15.06
C ASN A 131 7.12 -18.28 14.76
N PHE A 132 6.32 -18.10 15.80
CA PHE A 132 4.99 -17.48 15.67
C PHE A 132 5.06 -16.01 15.22
N GLN A 133 6.10 -15.27 15.59
CA GLN A 133 6.23 -13.87 15.21
C GLN A 133 6.35 -13.69 13.69
N GLU A 134 7.04 -14.61 13.02
CA GLU A 134 7.14 -14.59 11.56
C GLU A 134 5.78 -14.79 10.87
N THR A 135 4.81 -15.47 11.48
CA THR A 135 3.46 -15.62 10.93
C THR A 135 2.67 -14.31 10.92
N LEU A 136 3.05 -13.38 11.78
CA LEU A 136 2.41 -12.06 11.93
C LEU A 136 3.04 -10.97 11.04
N ARG A 137 4.05 -11.32 10.24
CA ARG A 137 4.71 -10.36 9.35
C ARG A 137 3.72 -9.80 8.34
N ASN A 138 3.70 -8.47 8.26
CA ASN A 138 2.81 -7.70 7.38
C ASN A 138 3.56 -7.07 6.18
N ASP A 139 4.89 -7.27 6.13
CA ASP A 139 5.72 -6.90 4.99
C ASP A 139 5.51 -7.85 3.80
N GLU A 140 6.07 -7.53 2.64
CA GLU A 140 6.07 -8.39 1.47
C GLU A 140 7.00 -9.60 1.69
N SER A 141 6.49 -10.65 2.36
CA SER A 141 7.27 -11.80 2.77
C SER A 141 7.17 -12.99 1.82
N ILE A 142 6.16 -12.98 0.93
CA ILE A 142 5.90 -14.07 0.00
C ILE A 142 5.81 -13.53 -1.41
N ILE A 143 6.68 -14.05 -2.29
CA ILE A 143 6.62 -13.76 -3.73
C ILE A 143 6.45 -15.08 -4.47
N PHE A 144 5.32 -15.21 -5.17
CA PHE A 144 5.12 -16.24 -6.16
C PHE A 144 5.40 -15.67 -7.54
N GLN A 145 6.07 -16.43 -8.41
CA GLN A 145 6.20 -16.05 -9.81
C GLN A 145 6.24 -17.28 -10.73
N GLN A 146 5.67 -17.11 -11.91
CA GLN A 146 5.68 -18.12 -12.96
C GLN A 146 5.68 -17.47 -14.35
N PHE A 147 6.42 -18.08 -15.28
CA PHE A 147 6.39 -17.70 -16.68
C PHE A 147 5.38 -18.55 -17.45
N VAL A 148 4.66 -17.91 -18.35
CA VAL A 148 3.70 -18.58 -19.24
C VAL A 148 3.78 -17.97 -20.63
N THR A 149 3.76 -18.81 -21.66
CA THR A 149 3.71 -18.36 -23.06
C THR A 149 2.26 -18.23 -23.51
N VAL A 150 1.90 -17.05 -24.04
CA VAL A 150 0.61 -16.72 -24.62
C VAL A 150 0.78 -16.13 -26.00
N PRO A 151 -0.16 -16.31 -26.95
CA PRO A 151 -0.18 -15.53 -28.20
C PRO A 151 -0.33 -14.04 -27.93
N PRO A 152 0.19 -13.15 -28.78
CA PRO A 152 -0.12 -11.72 -28.69
C PRO A 152 -1.61 -11.47 -28.88
N GLY A 153 -2.21 -10.61 -28.03
CA GLY A 153 -3.65 -10.34 -28.07
C GLY A 153 -4.16 -9.63 -26.81
N VAL A 154 -5.44 -9.31 -26.82
CA VAL A 154 -6.14 -8.76 -25.66
C VAL A 154 -6.81 -9.90 -24.91
N TYR A 155 -6.62 -9.91 -23.59
CA TYR A 155 -7.15 -10.93 -22.70
C TYR A 155 -7.90 -10.30 -21.53
N HIS A 156 -8.98 -10.95 -21.11
CA HIS A 156 -9.52 -10.81 -19.76
C HIS A 156 -8.72 -11.75 -18.85
N VAL A 157 -7.96 -11.17 -17.94
CA VAL A 157 -7.13 -11.93 -17.03
C VAL A 157 -7.75 -11.93 -15.64
N LEU A 158 -7.99 -13.14 -15.12
CA LEU A 158 -8.43 -13.37 -13.75
C LEU A 158 -7.26 -13.92 -12.94
N VAL A 159 -6.98 -13.29 -11.81
CA VAL A 159 -6.04 -13.78 -10.79
C VAL A 159 -6.85 -14.18 -9.55
N LEU A 160 -6.62 -15.39 -9.05
CA LEU A 160 -7.20 -15.94 -7.84
C LEU A 160 -6.10 -16.36 -6.87
N VAL A 161 -6.25 -15.99 -5.61
CA VAL A 161 -5.42 -16.50 -4.51
C VAL A 161 -6.36 -17.07 -3.45
N ARG A 162 -6.07 -18.27 -2.95
CA ARG A 162 -6.87 -18.97 -1.94
C ARG A 162 -5.98 -19.55 -0.85
N ASP A 163 -6.31 -19.30 0.39
CA ASP A 163 -5.75 -20.00 1.55
C ASP A 163 -6.27 -21.45 1.57
N ARG A 164 -5.38 -22.42 1.70
CA ARG A 164 -5.72 -23.84 1.77
C ARG A 164 -5.96 -24.33 3.21
N ASN A 165 -5.43 -23.59 4.17
CA ASN A 165 -5.61 -23.88 5.60
C ASN A 165 -6.80 -23.12 6.21
N GLY A 166 -7.41 -22.18 5.45
CA GLY A 166 -8.51 -21.35 5.89
C GLY A 166 -9.53 -21.07 4.79
N PRO A 167 -10.62 -20.38 5.11
CA PRO A 167 -11.68 -20.05 4.14
C PRO A 167 -11.35 -18.83 3.26
N ALA A 168 -10.24 -18.13 3.53
CA ALA A 168 -9.92 -16.87 2.89
C ALA A 168 -9.54 -17.07 1.42
N PHE A 169 -10.07 -16.20 0.56
CA PHE A 169 -9.66 -16.09 -0.84
C PHE A 169 -9.87 -14.65 -1.33
N ALA A 170 -9.17 -14.31 -2.40
CA ALA A 170 -9.41 -13.06 -3.12
C ALA A 170 -9.20 -13.26 -4.62
N ARG A 171 -9.85 -12.41 -5.40
CA ARG A 171 -9.72 -12.39 -6.85
C ARG A 171 -9.57 -10.97 -7.37
N ALA A 172 -8.87 -10.84 -8.49
CA ALA A 172 -8.78 -9.60 -9.24
C ALA A 172 -8.91 -9.92 -10.74
N GLU A 173 -9.64 -9.10 -11.46
CA GLU A 173 -9.86 -9.28 -12.89
C GLU A 173 -9.73 -7.95 -13.62
N ARG A 174 -9.11 -7.98 -14.80
CA ARG A 174 -9.08 -6.85 -15.71
C ARG A 174 -8.68 -7.27 -17.13
N ALA A 175 -8.97 -6.41 -18.10
CA ALA A 175 -8.41 -6.54 -19.45
C ALA A 175 -6.90 -6.19 -19.43
N ASP A 176 -6.10 -7.02 -20.11
CA ASP A 176 -4.67 -6.80 -20.31
C ASP A 176 -4.26 -7.18 -21.74
N THR A 177 -3.18 -6.59 -22.24
CA THR A 177 -2.73 -6.80 -23.62
C THR A 177 -1.35 -7.42 -23.62
N ALA A 178 -1.25 -8.65 -24.12
CA ALA A 178 0.02 -9.29 -24.45
C ALA A 178 0.54 -8.71 -25.77
N PRO A 179 1.64 -7.93 -25.77
CA PRO A 179 2.12 -7.26 -26.96
C PRO A 179 2.80 -8.26 -27.93
N ARG A 180 2.78 -7.95 -29.22
CA ARG A 180 3.67 -8.60 -30.20
C ARG A 180 5.01 -7.87 -30.17
N PHE A 181 6.08 -8.60 -30.01
CA PHE A 181 7.44 -8.07 -30.05
C PHE A 181 8.07 -8.26 -31.44
N THR A 182 8.53 -7.17 -32.02
CA THR A 182 9.27 -7.11 -33.29
C THR A 182 10.78 -6.91 -33.03
N ALA A 183 11.59 -6.91 -34.09
CA ALA A 183 13.02 -6.68 -33.99
C ALA A 183 13.41 -5.27 -33.47
N SER A 184 12.50 -4.31 -33.49
CA SER A 184 12.73 -2.96 -32.95
C SER A 184 12.01 -2.70 -31.63
N SER A 185 11.35 -3.70 -31.08
CA SER A 185 10.60 -3.55 -29.83
C SER A 185 11.53 -3.60 -28.62
N MET A 186 11.08 -2.95 -27.54
CA MET A 186 11.68 -3.01 -26.21
C MET A 186 10.59 -3.36 -25.19
N THR A 187 10.93 -4.13 -24.16
CA THR A 187 10.02 -4.40 -23.06
C THR A 187 9.68 -3.12 -22.30
N ARG A 188 8.51 -3.07 -21.69
CA ARG A 188 8.29 -2.12 -20.59
C ARG A 188 9.25 -2.46 -19.44
N PRO A 189 9.85 -1.48 -18.75
CA PRO A 189 10.71 -1.74 -17.60
C PRO A 189 9.98 -2.61 -16.56
N ILE A 190 10.60 -3.73 -16.17
CA ILE A 190 10.06 -4.69 -15.21
C ILE A 190 10.71 -4.46 -13.86
N ALA A 191 9.96 -4.04 -12.85
CA ALA A 191 10.48 -3.91 -11.50
C ALA A 191 10.89 -5.28 -10.96
N VAL A 192 12.12 -5.38 -10.43
CA VAL A 192 12.74 -6.63 -9.97
C VAL A 192 13.52 -6.43 -8.68
N TYR A 193 13.60 -7.45 -7.85
CA TYR A 193 14.56 -7.50 -6.74
C TYR A 193 15.96 -7.89 -7.25
N THR A 194 16.03 -8.90 -8.13
CA THR A 194 17.26 -9.33 -8.78
C THR A 194 17.02 -9.67 -10.24
N ALA A 195 18.00 -9.47 -11.11
CA ALA A 195 17.94 -9.91 -12.50
C ALA A 195 19.34 -10.21 -13.04
N GLU A 196 19.53 -11.43 -13.56
CA GLU A 196 20.63 -11.80 -14.44
C GLU A 196 20.18 -11.73 -15.91
N GLY A 197 18.86 -11.93 -16.12
CA GLY A 197 18.25 -11.93 -17.43
C GLY A 197 18.48 -13.23 -18.22
N ARG A 198 18.46 -13.12 -19.56
CA ARG A 198 18.70 -14.22 -20.52
C ARG A 198 19.51 -13.73 -21.72
N ALA A 199 20.18 -14.62 -22.43
CA ALA A 199 20.95 -14.26 -23.61
C ALA A 199 20.15 -14.41 -24.92
N GLN A 200 19.11 -15.23 -24.93
CA GLN A 200 18.27 -15.52 -26.10
C GLN A 200 16.81 -15.71 -25.71
N ARG A 201 15.90 -15.47 -26.68
CA ARG A 201 14.43 -15.53 -26.43
C ARG A 201 13.91 -16.90 -26.04
N SER A 202 14.60 -17.97 -26.42
CA SER A 202 14.25 -19.35 -26.09
C SER A 202 14.49 -19.69 -24.61
N GLU A 203 15.30 -18.91 -23.91
CA GLU A 203 15.59 -19.11 -22.50
C GLU A 203 14.54 -18.42 -21.62
N VAL A 204 14.32 -18.95 -20.42
CA VAL A 204 13.55 -18.28 -19.38
C VAL A 204 14.46 -17.29 -18.66
N PRO A 205 14.06 -16.01 -18.52
CA PRO A 205 14.90 -15.03 -17.83
C PRO A 205 15.09 -15.40 -16.37
N LYS A 206 16.31 -15.28 -15.89
CA LYS A 206 16.63 -15.41 -14.47
C LYS A 206 16.43 -14.05 -13.79
N LEU A 207 15.33 -13.89 -13.10
CA LEU A 207 14.98 -12.69 -12.33
C LEU A 207 13.99 -13.01 -11.22
N VAL A 208 13.94 -12.15 -10.20
CA VAL A 208 12.91 -12.15 -9.17
C VAL A 208 12.12 -10.86 -9.31
N ALA A 209 10.85 -10.99 -9.67
CA ALA A 209 9.96 -9.85 -9.87
C ALA A 209 9.67 -9.12 -8.56
N ASN A 210 9.50 -7.78 -8.65
CA ASN A 210 8.89 -6.96 -7.60
C ASN A 210 7.46 -6.60 -8.04
N PRO A 211 6.43 -7.36 -7.63
CA PRO A 211 5.06 -7.16 -8.11
C PRO A 211 4.48 -5.80 -7.71
N ARG A 212 4.89 -5.25 -6.57
CA ARG A 212 4.44 -3.96 -6.06
C ARG A 212 5.12 -2.79 -6.74
N ALA A 213 6.31 -2.99 -7.30
CA ALA A 213 7.12 -1.92 -7.88
C ALA A 213 7.22 -0.72 -6.93
N THR A 214 7.53 -0.97 -5.65
CA THR A 214 7.65 0.06 -4.62
C THR A 214 9.11 0.33 -4.31
N LEU A 215 9.47 1.61 -4.28
CA LEU A 215 10.77 2.13 -3.87
C LEU A 215 10.65 2.70 -2.46
N PRO A 216 11.40 2.17 -1.47
CA PRO A 216 11.45 2.75 -0.13
C PRO A 216 12.07 4.15 -0.15
N TYR A 217 11.30 5.14 0.33
CA TYR A 217 11.69 6.55 0.29
C TYR A 217 13.00 6.82 1.03
N GLY A 218 13.98 7.35 0.32
CA GLY A 218 15.27 7.73 0.89
C GLY A 218 16.17 6.59 1.37
N ILE A 219 15.74 5.32 1.33
CA ILE A 219 16.43 4.20 1.98
C ILE A 219 17.14 3.31 0.96
N ASP A 220 16.41 2.77 -0.02
CA ASP A 220 16.92 1.77 -0.95
C ASP A 220 16.69 2.19 -2.41
N SER A 221 17.12 1.36 -3.34
CA SER A 221 17.04 1.55 -4.79
C SER A 221 16.09 0.56 -5.40
N LEU A 222 15.43 0.94 -6.50
CA LEU A 222 14.55 0.06 -7.27
C LEU A 222 15.23 -0.32 -8.58
N ARG A 223 15.25 -1.63 -8.87
CA ARG A 223 15.82 -2.18 -10.10
C ARG A 223 14.74 -2.42 -11.13
N PHE A 224 15.04 -2.08 -12.39
CA PHE A 224 14.17 -2.38 -13.52
C PHE A 224 14.93 -3.15 -14.58
N TYR A 225 14.43 -4.34 -14.92
CA TYR A 225 14.93 -5.15 -16.01
C TYR A 225 14.30 -4.74 -17.33
N ILE A 226 15.10 -4.66 -18.40
CA ILE A 226 14.69 -4.26 -19.75
C ILE A 226 15.35 -5.17 -20.77
N GLU A 227 14.58 -5.60 -21.79
CA GLU A 227 15.07 -6.25 -23.00
C GLU A 227 14.77 -5.39 -24.22
N GLY A 228 15.72 -5.28 -25.11
CA GLY A 228 15.57 -4.77 -26.48
C GLY A 228 15.75 -5.90 -27.48
N TYR A 229 14.94 -5.95 -28.52
CA TYR A 229 14.95 -7.00 -29.52
C TYR A 229 15.49 -6.48 -30.82
N GLY A 230 16.37 -7.29 -31.50
CA GLY A 230 17.08 -6.94 -32.70
C GLY A 230 18.59 -7.13 -32.55
N THR A 231 19.34 -6.79 -33.56
CA THR A 231 20.81 -6.95 -33.59
C THR A 231 21.50 -5.70 -33.06
N GLY A 232 22.35 -5.88 -32.06
CA GLY A 232 23.30 -4.88 -31.57
C GLY A 232 22.98 -4.34 -30.16
N ALA A 233 24.07 -3.91 -29.49
CA ALA A 233 23.98 -3.21 -28.24
C ALA A 233 23.32 -1.85 -28.49
N SER A 234 22.20 -1.60 -27.83
CA SER A 234 21.50 -0.31 -27.92
C SER A 234 21.71 0.47 -26.63
N ARG A 235 21.76 1.79 -26.77
CA ARG A 235 21.79 2.69 -25.61
C ARG A 235 20.41 3.28 -25.42
N ILE A 236 19.99 3.38 -24.17
CA ILE A 236 18.76 4.04 -23.78
C ILE A 236 19.05 5.19 -22.82
N VAL A 237 18.21 6.17 -22.84
CA VAL A 237 18.07 7.12 -21.73
C VAL A 237 16.95 6.62 -20.84
N ALA A 238 17.29 6.30 -19.61
CA ALA A 238 16.33 6.01 -18.54
C ALA A 238 16.05 7.33 -17.80
N ARG A 239 14.79 7.77 -17.77
CA ARG A 239 14.38 8.96 -17.03
C ARG A 239 13.19 8.66 -16.14
N VAL A 240 13.18 9.23 -14.94
CA VAL A 240 12.03 9.18 -14.04
C VAL A 240 11.31 10.51 -14.10
N VAL A 241 10.01 10.45 -14.29
CA VAL A 241 9.14 11.63 -14.31
C VAL A 241 8.04 11.51 -13.28
N ASP A 242 7.54 12.66 -12.82
CA ASP A 242 6.34 12.74 -11.97
C ASP A 242 5.04 12.69 -12.80
N GLY A 243 3.88 12.84 -12.12
CA GLY A 243 2.57 12.85 -12.78
C GLY A 243 2.33 14.06 -13.70
N ALA A 244 3.18 15.09 -13.66
CA ALA A 244 3.16 16.27 -14.51
C ALA A 244 4.25 16.26 -15.61
N ASP A 245 4.91 15.11 -15.81
CA ASP A 245 6.02 14.87 -16.74
C ASP A 245 7.30 15.70 -16.44
N HIS A 246 7.47 16.17 -15.20
CA HIS A 246 8.73 16.79 -14.78
C HIS A 246 9.78 15.72 -14.56
N GLU A 247 10.97 15.91 -15.15
CA GLU A 247 12.08 14.98 -15.00
C GLU A 247 12.69 15.12 -13.60
N LEU A 248 12.65 14.02 -12.83
CA LEU A 248 13.17 13.92 -11.48
C LEU A 248 14.55 13.27 -11.42
N TRP A 249 14.85 12.38 -12.37
CA TRP A 249 16.08 11.64 -12.46
C TRP A 249 16.34 11.16 -13.89
N ARG A 250 17.60 11.05 -14.25
CA ARG A 250 18.05 10.59 -15.56
C ARG A 250 19.36 9.80 -15.45
N ASP A 251 19.48 8.78 -16.29
CA ASP A 251 20.72 8.02 -16.52
C ASP A 251 20.79 7.52 -17.96
N SER A 252 21.99 7.18 -18.41
CA SER A 252 22.23 6.58 -19.73
C SER A 252 22.74 5.16 -19.55
N VAL A 253 21.98 4.19 -20.06
CA VAL A 253 22.26 2.78 -19.88
C VAL A 253 22.54 2.10 -21.22
N THR A 254 23.59 1.29 -21.27
CA THR A 254 23.89 0.44 -22.42
C THR A 254 23.32 -0.95 -22.19
N LEU A 255 22.54 -1.45 -23.14
CA LEU A 255 22.03 -2.82 -23.10
C LEU A 255 23.15 -3.75 -23.56
N SER A 256 23.48 -4.74 -22.73
CA SER A 256 24.43 -5.79 -23.08
C SER A 256 23.84 -6.71 -24.12
N ALA A 257 24.54 -6.90 -25.24
CA ALA A 257 24.11 -7.76 -26.34
C ALA A 257 24.10 -9.24 -25.92
N GLY A 258 23.03 -9.94 -26.27
CA GLY A 258 22.91 -11.39 -26.28
C GLY A 258 22.92 -11.92 -27.73
N THR A 259 22.32 -13.09 -27.94
CA THR A 259 22.29 -13.74 -29.27
C THR A 259 21.24 -13.09 -30.20
N ASP A 260 20.02 -12.84 -29.70
CA ASP A 260 18.88 -12.29 -30.44
C ASP A 260 18.11 -11.21 -29.64
N LEU A 261 18.70 -10.78 -28.55
CA LEU A 261 18.20 -9.66 -27.71
C LEU A 261 19.39 -8.96 -27.03
N ALA A 262 19.13 -7.75 -26.56
CA ALA A 262 20.03 -7.04 -25.65
C ALA A 262 19.28 -6.76 -24.34
N ARG A 263 19.99 -6.68 -23.21
CA ARG A 263 19.38 -6.51 -21.88
C ARG A 263 20.14 -5.54 -21.00
N ALA A 264 19.42 -4.92 -20.09
CA ALA A 264 20.00 -4.12 -19.02
C ALA A 264 19.17 -4.17 -17.73
N THR A 265 19.83 -3.85 -16.63
CA THR A 265 19.17 -3.53 -15.37
C THR A 265 19.42 -2.06 -15.06
N VAL A 266 18.35 -1.27 -14.99
CA VAL A 266 18.39 0.15 -14.59
C VAL A 266 18.24 0.21 -13.09
N LEU A 267 19.13 0.91 -12.40
CA LEU A 267 19.07 1.14 -10.96
C LEU A 267 18.57 2.56 -10.70
N VAL A 268 17.31 2.67 -10.30
CA VAL A 268 16.73 3.96 -9.85
C VAL A 268 17.07 4.18 -8.40
N VAL A 269 17.91 5.17 -8.12
CA VAL A 269 18.30 5.53 -6.76
C VAL A 269 17.30 6.50 -6.14
N PRO A 270 17.03 6.40 -4.82
CA PRO A 270 15.99 7.20 -4.15
C PRO A 270 16.30 8.72 -4.19
N GLY A 271 17.55 9.12 -4.12
CA GLY A 271 18.08 10.46 -4.27
C GLY A 271 17.09 11.57 -3.92
N LYS A 272 16.63 12.30 -4.93
CA LYS A 272 15.68 13.41 -4.80
C LYS A 272 14.23 13.07 -5.18
N LEU A 273 13.91 11.77 -5.33
CA LEU A 273 12.57 11.37 -5.71
C LEU A 273 11.56 11.71 -4.61
N PRO A 274 10.49 12.46 -4.90
CA PRO A 274 9.43 12.73 -3.95
C PRO A 274 8.60 11.47 -3.67
N VAL A 275 7.90 11.46 -2.54
CA VAL A 275 6.93 10.43 -2.22
C VAL A 275 5.75 10.50 -3.19
N GLY A 276 5.25 9.35 -3.63
CA GLY A 276 4.10 9.24 -4.53
C GLY A 276 4.38 8.38 -5.76
N GLN A 277 3.49 8.45 -6.74
CA GLN A 277 3.67 7.72 -7.99
C GLN A 277 4.67 8.43 -8.90
N ALA A 278 5.57 7.63 -9.49
CA ALA A 278 6.49 8.07 -10.51
C ALA A 278 6.47 7.10 -11.70
N GLU A 279 7.02 7.51 -12.84
CA GLU A 279 7.09 6.70 -14.04
C GLU A 279 8.54 6.64 -14.55
N LEU A 280 9.06 5.43 -14.70
CA LEU A 280 10.31 5.21 -15.41
C LEU A 280 10.02 5.10 -16.91
N GLN A 281 10.67 5.93 -17.69
CA GLN A 281 10.63 5.95 -19.15
C GLN A 281 12.00 5.48 -19.69
N ALA A 282 11.96 4.48 -20.55
CA ALA A 282 13.15 4.02 -21.27
C ALA A 282 13.04 4.48 -22.73
N VAL A 283 13.95 5.36 -23.14
CA VAL A 283 13.95 6.03 -24.45
C VAL A 283 15.14 5.49 -25.25
N PRO A 284 14.92 4.72 -26.35
CA PRO A 284 16.00 4.25 -27.21
C PRO A 284 16.69 5.41 -27.93
N LEU A 285 18.03 5.46 -27.88
CA LEU A 285 18.81 6.48 -28.61
C LEU A 285 18.91 6.21 -30.11
N SER A 286 18.68 4.96 -30.52
CA SER A 286 18.65 4.55 -31.93
C SER A 286 17.33 4.82 -32.65
N GLY A 287 16.37 5.45 -31.96
CA GLY A 287 14.99 5.60 -32.42
C GLY A 287 14.12 4.41 -32.01
N GLY A 288 12.81 4.62 -32.00
CA GLY A 288 11.80 3.65 -31.56
C GLY A 288 10.90 4.19 -30.46
N ASP A 289 9.96 3.38 -30.01
CA ASP A 289 8.98 3.77 -29.03
C ASP A 289 9.55 3.83 -27.59
N THR A 290 9.23 4.89 -26.90
CA THR A 290 9.50 5.00 -25.46
C THR A 290 8.62 4.03 -24.70
N THR A 291 9.23 3.15 -23.92
CA THR A 291 8.50 2.26 -23.00
C THR A 291 8.45 2.81 -21.59
N ARG A 292 7.36 2.53 -20.88
CA ARG A 292 7.06 3.18 -19.61
C ARG A 292 6.61 2.17 -18.56
N SER A 293 7.01 2.39 -17.31
CA SER A 293 6.53 1.63 -16.17
C SER A 293 6.36 2.51 -14.95
N ARG A 294 5.18 2.46 -14.35
CA ARG A 294 4.87 3.20 -13.12
C ARG A 294 5.40 2.43 -11.91
N PHE A 295 5.83 3.19 -10.92
CA PHE A 295 6.24 2.67 -9.63
C PHE A 295 5.84 3.63 -8.52
N LEU A 296 5.90 3.17 -7.29
CA LEU A 296 5.52 3.93 -6.11
C LEU A 296 6.76 4.24 -5.29
N VAL A 297 6.95 5.51 -4.91
CA VAL A 297 7.88 5.91 -3.87
C VAL A 297 7.09 6.03 -2.58
N SER A 298 7.36 5.18 -1.59
CA SER A 298 6.60 5.11 -0.34
C SER A 298 7.52 5.02 0.87
N PHE A 299 7.04 5.49 2.01
CA PHE A 299 7.77 5.39 3.28
C PHE A 299 7.89 3.95 3.78
N SER A 300 6.97 3.07 3.40
CA SER A 300 6.95 1.67 3.78
C SER A 300 6.28 0.81 2.71
N ASN A 301 6.54 -0.48 2.72
CA ASN A 301 5.84 -1.48 1.92
C ASN A 301 4.51 -1.92 2.56
N GLN A 302 4.29 -1.61 3.82
CA GLN A 302 3.12 -2.05 4.59
C GLN A 302 1.97 -1.05 4.56
N TRP A 303 2.29 0.26 4.54
CA TRP A 303 1.33 1.35 4.55
C TRP A 303 1.69 2.37 3.48
N VAL A 304 0.71 2.75 2.67
CA VAL A 304 0.91 3.63 1.52
C VAL A 304 0.55 5.05 1.90
N ILE A 305 1.58 5.84 2.18
CA ILE A 305 1.49 7.28 2.34
C ILE A 305 2.17 7.91 1.13
N THR A 306 1.41 8.67 0.37
CA THR A 306 1.86 9.29 -0.89
C THR A 306 2.11 10.79 -0.75
N ASN A 307 2.13 11.29 0.50
CA ASN A 307 2.32 12.70 0.79
C ASN A 307 3.18 12.88 2.05
N PHE A 308 4.20 13.73 1.97
CA PHE A 308 5.15 13.96 3.06
C PHE A 308 4.52 14.69 4.25
N GLU A 309 3.68 15.67 3.99
CA GLU A 309 2.98 16.46 5.02
C GLU A 309 1.99 15.57 5.80
N GLU A 310 1.34 14.65 5.10
CA GLU A 310 0.48 13.65 5.72
C GLU A 310 1.28 12.73 6.66
N MET A 311 2.43 12.22 6.19
CA MET A 311 3.33 11.40 7.01
C MET A 311 3.72 12.12 8.30
N THR A 312 4.20 13.34 8.20
CA THR A 312 4.62 14.10 9.39
C THR A 312 3.45 14.45 10.32
N SER A 313 2.23 14.61 9.79
CA SER A 313 1.02 14.80 10.58
C SER A 313 0.66 13.55 11.37
N LEU A 314 0.80 12.36 10.75
CA LEU A 314 0.54 11.09 11.42
C LEU A 314 1.52 10.79 12.55
N LEU A 315 2.77 11.27 12.46
CA LEU A 315 3.80 11.09 13.49
C LEU A 315 3.59 11.96 14.75
N ARG A 316 2.42 12.62 14.92
CA ARG A 316 2.15 13.53 16.06
C ARG A 316 2.30 12.91 17.44
N TYR A 317 2.06 11.61 17.57
CA TYR A 317 2.16 10.88 18.83
C TYR A 317 3.44 10.04 18.93
N PHE A 318 4.28 10.05 17.88
CA PHE A 318 5.53 9.34 17.89
C PHE A 318 6.47 9.89 18.97
N GLU A 319 7.20 9.03 19.65
CA GLU A 319 7.98 9.41 20.84
C GLU A 319 9.10 10.42 20.55
N ARG A 320 9.81 10.25 19.42
CA ARG A 320 10.94 11.08 18.99
C ARG A 320 10.49 12.35 18.26
N GLN A 321 9.80 13.25 18.99
CA GLN A 321 9.29 14.51 18.42
C GLN A 321 10.40 15.45 17.93
N ASP A 322 11.60 15.36 18.48
CA ASP A 322 12.80 16.07 18.01
C ASP A 322 13.08 15.77 16.53
N TRP A 323 13.01 14.50 16.15
CA TRP A 323 13.17 14.05 14.77
C TRP A 323 11.97 14.40 13.88
N VAL A 324 10.76 14.27 14.39
CA VAL A 324 9.54 14.66 13.66
C VAL A 324 9.57 16.16 13.31
N ASP A 325 10.02 17.00 14.23
CA ASP A 325 10.20 18.44 13.99
C ASP A 325 11.32 18.74 12.99
N SER A 326 12.37 17.93 12.97
CA SER A 326 13.42 18.01 11.95
C SER A 326 12.87 17.66 10.56
N LEU A 327 12.05 16.61 10.45
CA LEU A 327 11.36 16.27 9.22
C LEU A 327 10.46 17.41 8.73
N ARG A 328 9.62 17.97 9.60
CA ARG A 328 8.72 19.08 9.25
C ARG A 328 9.43 20.34 8.75
N ARG A 329 10.61 20.64 9.32
CA ARG A 329 11.40 21.81 8.94
C ARG A 329 12.31 21.60 7.75
N SER A 330 12.46 20.35 7.28
CA SER A 330 13.37 20.03 6.18
C SER A 330 12.88 20.60 4.85
N ALA A 331 13.80 21.17 4.08
CA ALA A 331 13.52 21.57 2.71
C ALA A 331 13.26 20.33 1.82
N PRO A 332 12.40 20.42 0.79
CA PRO A 332 11.99 19.28 -0.03
C PRO A 332 13.14 18.44 -0.59
N ASP A 333 14.21 19.07 -1.01
CA ASP A 333 15.41 18.43 -1.59
C ASP A 333 16.28 17.70 -0.55
N HIS A 334 16.16 18.05 0.74
CA HIS A 334 16.85 17.39 1.85
C HIS A 334 15.99 16.37 2.61
N ARG A 335 14.69 16.32 2.35
CA ARG A 335 13.74 15.40 3.02
C ARG A 335 14.16 13.92 2.97
N PRO A 336 14.67 13.37 1.84
CA PRO A 336 15.09 11.95 1.79
C PRO A 336 16.27 11.67 2.74
N GLU A 337 17.19 12.59 2.89
CA GLU A 337 18.35 12.45 3.80
C GLU A 337 17.92 12.52 5.27
N VAL A 338 17.06 13.50 5.60
CA VAL A 338 16.51 13.65 6.95
C VAL A 338 15.64 12.43 7.32
N TRP A 339 14.85 11.91 6.36
CA TRP A 339 14.07 10.69 6.56
C TRP A 339 14.97 9.47 6.83
N ARG A 340 16.03 9.29 6.07
CA ARG A 340 17.00 8.20 6.29
C ARG A 340 17.65 8.29 7.67
N ALA A 341 18.01 9.50 8.10
CA ALA A 341 18.58 9.73 9.43
C ALA A 341 17.55 9.44 10.53
N PHE A 342 16.29 9.87 10.35
CA PHE A 342 15.17 9.55 11.24
C PHE A 342 14.96 8.04 11.34
N TRP A 343 14.86 7.35 10.21
CA TRP A 343 14.68 5.89 10.15
C TRP A 343 15.76 5.17 10.95
N LYS A 344 17.04 5.50 10.69
CA LYS A 344 18.18 4.90 11.39
C LYS A 344 18.20 5.20 12.88
N ALA A 345 17.80 6.40 13.28
CA ALA A 345 17.83 6.84 14.68
C ALA A 345 16.68 6.23 15.52
N THR A 346 15.61 5.79 14.86
CA THR A 346 14.43 5.23 15.52
C THR A 346 14.31 3.72 15.38
N ASP A 347 15.19 3.10 14.60
CA ASP A 347 15.26 1.66 14.40
C ASP A 347 15.86 0.95 15.62
N PRO A 348 15.08 0.13 16.35
CA PRO A 348 15.56 -0.58 17.52
C PRO A 348 16.42 -1.80 17.16
N SER A 349 16.37 -2.29 15.92
CA SER A 349 17.05 -3.50 15.47
C SER A 349 17.69 -3.35 14.09
N PRO A 350 18.87 -2.74 13.98
CA PRO A 350 19.54 -2.52 12.69
C PRO A 350 19.89 -3.79 11.90
N ILE A 351 19.60 -4.98 12.47
CA ILE A 351 19.85 -6.28 11.83
C ILE A 351 18.71 -6.67 10.89
N THR A 352 17.51 -6.14 11.12
CA THR A 352 16.32 -6.34 10.29
C THR A 352 16.21 -5.21 9.25
N PRO A 353 15.64 -5.47 8.08
CA PRO A 353 15.42 -4.43 7.07
C PRO A 353 14.26 -3.48 7.43
N GLU A 354 13.40 -3.87 8.36
CA GLU A 354 12.25 -3.11 8.85
C GLU A 354 12.68 -2.19 10.03
N ASN A 355 11.86 -1.16 10.29
CA ASN A 355 11.96 -0.37 11.51
C ASN A 355 10.77 -0.72 12.41
N GLU A 356 11.00 -1.60 13.39
CA GLU A 356 9.93 -2.14 14.21
C GLU A 356 9.22 -1.08 15.06
N ALA A 357 9.91 -0.02 15.44
CA ALA A 357 9.29 1.08 16.20
C ALA A 357 8.26 1.85 15.36
N ILE A 358 8.59 2.15 14.12
CA ILE A 358 7.68 2.83 13.20
C ILE A 358 6.53 1.91 12.80
N ASP A 359 6.81 0.64 12.52
CA ASP A 359 5.79 -0.33 12.15
C ASP A 359 4.81 -0.61 13.30
N ASP A 360 5.30 -0.74 14.54
CA ASP A 360 4.45 -0.84 15.73
C ASP A 360 3.59 0.41 15.93
N TYR A 361 4.17 1.58 15.73
CA TYR A 361 3.46 2.84 15.82
C TYR A 361 2.29 2.92 14.82
N PHE A 362 2.51 2.61 13.53
CA PHE A 362 1.45 2.63 12.53
C PHE A 362 0.41 1.54 12.74
N ARG A 363 0.82 0.37 13.22
CA ARG A 363 -0.09 -0.69 13.65
C ARG A 363 -1.02 -0.22 14.78
N ARG A 364 -0.50 0.50 15.77
CA ARG A 364 -1.31 1.10 16.85
C ARG A 364 -2.26 2.18 16.31
N ILE A 365 -1.84 3.01 15.36
CA ILE A 365 -2.75 3.98 14.69
C ILE A 365 -3.92 3.25 14.03
N GLN A 366 -3.65 2.17 13.29
CA GLN A 366 -4.70 1.39 12.63
C GLN A 366 -5.67 0.78 13.65
N GLN A 367 -5.14 0.15 14.69
CA GLN A 367 -5.95 -0.45 15.76
C GLN A 367 -6.77 0.61 16.50
N ALA A 368 -6.18 1.73 16.87
CA ALA A 368 -6.87 2.83 17.52
C ALA A 368 -8.00 3.38 16.65
N ASN A 369 -7.76 3.50 15.33
CA ASN A 369 -8.76 3.99 14.40
C ASN A 369 -9.99 3.08 14.29
N VAL A 370 -9.80 1.76 14.41
CA VAL A 370 -10.90 0.78 14.39
C VAL A 370 -11.61 0.68 15.75
N ARG A 371 -10.84 0.70 16.86
CA ARG A 371 -11.37 0.39 18.21
C ARG A 371 -12.04 1.57 18.90
N PHE A 372 -11.58 2.79 18.64
CA PHE A 372 -11.94 3.97 19.44
C PHE A 372 -12.68 5.04 18.62
N GLN A 373 -13.49 4.62 17.65
CA GLN A 373 -14.33 5.55 16.90
C GLN A 373 -15.35 6.18 17.82
N ASP A 374 -15.18 7.48 18.07
CA ASP A 374 -16.16 8.30 18.78
C ASP A 374 -17.04 9.03 17.75
N GLU A 375 -18.23 9.49 18.15
CA GLU A 375 -19.11 10.22 17.25
C GLU A 375 -18.41 11.47 16.68
N GLY A 376 -18.22 11.50 15.36
CA GLY A 376 -17.62 12.60 14.62
C GLY A 376 -16.11 12.70 14.64
N GLU A 377 -15.39 11.78 15.30
CA GLU A 377 -13.92 11.74 15.31
C GLU A 377 -13.37 10.35 14.93
N PRO A 378 -12.34 10.27 14.08
CA PRO A 378 -11.62 9.03 13.84
C PRO A 378 -10.93 8.54 15.12
N GLY A 379 -10.92 7.21 15.33
CA GLY A 379 -10.46 6.63 16.58
C GLY A 379 -9.03 7.01 16.98
N TRP A 380 -8.13 7.17 16.02
CA TRP A 380 -6.74 7.56 16.26
C TRP A 380 -6.58 9.02 16.73
N LEU A 381 -7.59 9.88 16.54
CA LEU A 381 -7.61 11.27 16.98
C LEU A 381 -8.30 11.46 18.32
N THR A 382 -8.97 10.42 18.83
CA THR A 382 -9.64 10.47 20.13
C THR A 382 -8.61 10.42 21.27
N GLU A 383 -9.01 10.84 22.47
CA GLU A 383 -8.12 10.75 23.63
C GLU A 383 -7.78 9.31 24.02
N ARG A 384 -8.71 8.36 23.79
CA ARG A 384 -8.42 6.93 23.93
C ARG A 384 -7.38 6.48 22.90
N GLY A 385 -7.52 6.93 21.66
CA GLY A 385 -6.56 6.68 20.58
C GLY A 385 -5.18 7.24 20.89
N GLU A 386 -5.07 8.48 21.35
CA GLU A 386 -3.82 9.10 21.76
C GLU A 386 -3.09 8.27 22.82
N VAL A 387 -3.79 7.90 23.89
CA VAL A 387 -3.23 7.09 24.98
C VAL A 387 -2.79 5.72 24.49
N PHE A 388 -3.61 5.03 23.69
CA PHE A 388 -3.30 3.72 23.14
C PHE A 388 -2.11 3.75 22.19
N ILE A 389 -2.04 4.72 21.27
CA ILE A 389 -0.93 4.83 20.34
C ILE A 389 0.38 5.07 21.09
N THR A 390 0.34 5.90 22.14
CA THR A 390 1.54 6.30 22.88
C THR A 390 2.02 5.24 23.87
N LEU A 391 1.11 4.66 24.65
CA LEU A 391 1.45 3.73 25.76
C LEU A 391 1.23 2.25 25.39
N GLY A 392 0.55 1.97 24.28
CA GLY A 392 0.16 0.61 23.89
C GLY A 392 -1.14 0.14 24.52
N GLU A 393 -1.35 -1.18 24.51
CA GLU A 393 -2.52 -1.83 25.12
C GLU A 393 -2.46 -1.66 26.64
N PRO A 394 -3.55 -1.22 27.31
CA PRO A 394 -3.61 -1.23 28.77
C PRO A 394 -3.67 -2.67 29.29
N ASP A 395 -3.07 -2.91 30.46
CA ASP A 395 -3.12 -4.22 31.13
C ASP A 395 -4.52 -4.61 31.55
N GLU A 396 -5.36 -3.61 31.88
CA GLU A 396 -6.74 -3.81 32.30
C GLU A 396 -7.64 -2.67 31.80
N ILE A 397 -8.80 -3.03 31.29
CA ILE A 397 -9.89 -2.10 30.97
C ILE A 397 -11.12 -2.49 31.80
N LEU A 398 -11.59 -1.59 32.65
CA LEU A 398 -12.84 -1.78 33.40
C LEU A 398 -13.87 -0.74 33.00
N ASP A 399 -15.07 -1.22 32.68
CA ASP A 399 -16.24 -0.37 32.51
C ASP A 399 -16.90 -0.20 33.88
N LEU A 400 -16.81 1.01 34.40
CA LEU A 400 -17.43 1.40 35.70
C LEU A 400 -18.83 1.97 35.55
N SER A 401 -19.39 1.94 34.35
CA SER A 401 -20.69 2.48 33.99
C SER A 401 -21.88 1.65 34.54
N ASN A 402 -21.74 1.05 35.72
CA ASN A 402 -22.81 0.24 36.29
C ASN A 402 -24.12 1.01 36.39
N GLY A 403 -25.13 0.51 35.69
CA GLY A 403 -26.49 0.94 35.39
C GLY A 403 -27.34 1.59 36.48
N MET A 404 -26.79 2.22 37.49
CA MET A 404 -27.52 2.88 38.59
C MET A 404 -27.27 4.37 38.74
N ASP A 405 -26.39 4.96 37.94
CA ASP A 405 -26.25 6.41 38.03
C ASP A 405 -27.27 7.10 37.11
N ARG A 406 -28.21 7.84 37.74
CA ARG A 406 -29.21 8.63 37.02
C ARG A 406 -28.64 9.74 36.14
N SER A 407 -27.33 9.97 36.19
CA SER A 407 -26.62 10.94 35.37
C SER A 407 -26.36 10.48 33.93
N GLY A 408 -26.49 9.17 33.62
CA GLY A 408 -26.20 8.61 32.30
C GLY A 408 -24.72 8.68 31.91
N GLN A 409 -23.84 9.04 32.84
CA GLN A 409 -22.40 9.15 32.59
C GLN A 409 -21.75 7.77 32.54
N ARG A 410 -20.98 7.52 31.50
CA ARG A 410 -20.18 6.30 31.37
C ARG A 410 -18.73 6.59 31.73
N VAL A 411 -18.10 5.69 32.49
CA VAL A 411 -16.70 5.82 32.92
C VAL A 411 -15.95 4.55 32.62
N LEU A 412 -14.83 4.68 31.90
CA LEU A 412 -13.86 3.60 31.66
C LEU A 412 -12.59 3.85 32.49
N ARG A 413 -12.08 2.82 33.13
CA ARG A 413 -10.78 2.83 33.79
C ARG A 413 -9.78 2.00 33.00
N TRP A 414 -8.65 2.59 32.62
CA TRP A 414 -7.52 1.91 32.02
C TRP A 414 -6.34 1.86 32.97
N THR A 415 -5.73 0.70 33.15
CA THR A 415 -4.60 0.48 34.05
C THR A 415 -3.36 0.09 33.25
N TYR A 416 -2.24 0.76 33.50
CA TYR A 416 -0.91 0.49 32.97
C TYR A 416 0.02 0.21 34.15
N THR A 417 0.25 -1.06 34.46
CA THR A 417 0.97 -1.51 35.65
C THR A 417 2.44 -1.12 35.59
N SER A 418 3.08 -1.31 34.43
CA SER A 418 4.50 -0.98 34.22
C SER A 418 4.79 0.51 34.39
N GLN A 419 3.88 1.39 33.97
CA GLN A 419 3.98 2.84 34.13
C GLN A 419 3.45 3.33 35.49
N ARG A 420 2.83 2.44 36.30
CA ARG A 420 2.10 2.79 37.54
C ARG A 420 1.07 3.89 37.27
N LEU A 421 0.29 3.72 36.19
CA LEU A 421 -0.65 4.72 35.71
C LEU A 421 -2.07 4.15 35.67
N VAL A 422 -3.04 4.91 36.19
CA VAL A 422 -4.46 4.62 36.10
C VAL A 422 -5.15 5.83 35.46
N LEU A 423 -5.85 5.59 34.36
CA LEU A 423 -6.55 6.64 33.62
C LEU A 423 -8.06 6.40 33.65
N TYR A 424 -8.81 7.47 33.83
CA TYR A 424 -10.26 7.48 33.75
C TYR A 424 -10.71 8.28 32.55
N PHE A 425 -11.54 7.66 31.72
CA PHE A 425 -12.21 8.29 30.59
C PHE A 425 -13.69 8.40 30.91
N GLN A 426 -14.25 9.57 30.70
CA GLN A 426 -15.65 9.89 31.01
C GLN A 426 -16.38 10.30 29.73
N ASP A 427 -17.54 9.67 29.47
CA ASP A 427 -18.49 10.12 28.46
C ASP A 427 -19.55 10.96 29.15
N GLN A 428 -19.41 12.28 29.06
CA GLN A 428 -20.33 13.23 29.65
C GLN A 428 -21.64 13.38 28.86
N THR A 429 -21.63 12.97 27.61
CA THR A 429 -22.78 13.18 26.71
C THR A 429 -23.65 11.93 26.58
N GLY A 430 -23.16 10.76 26.98
CA GLY A 430 -23.86 9.48 26.82
C GLY A 430 -23.84 8.93 25.40
N PHE A 431 -23.15 9.60 24.44
CA PHE A 431 -23.08 9.23 23.03
C PHE A 431 -21.80 8.46 22.64
N GLY A 432 -21.04 7.97 23.62
CA GLY A 432 -19.81 7.21 23.37
C GLY A 432 -18.56 8.07 23.21
N ARG A 433 -18.64 9.37 23.46
CA ARG A 433 -17.52 10.30 23.34
C ARG A 433 -16.73 10.38 24.63
N TYR A 434 -15.74 9.52 24.76
CA TYR A 434 -14.92 9.41 25.96
C TYR A 434 -13.78 10.42 25.99
N ARG A 435 -13.67 11.17 27.12
CA ARG A 435 -12.60 12.13 27.38
C ARG A 435 -11.88 11.78 28.68
N LEU A 436 -10.56 12.02 28.73
CA LEU A 436 -9.78 11.90 29.96
C LEU A 436 -10.32 12.87 31.01
N THR A 437 -10.46 12.40 32.24
CA THR A 437 -10.69 13.34 33.36
C THR A 437 -9.51 14.28 33.50
N PRO A 438 -9.68 15.50 34.03
CA PRO A 438 -8.57 16.46 34.18
C PRO A 438 -7.38 15.91 34.96
N SER A 439 -7.61 15.11 36.02
CA SER A 439 -6.56 14.43 36.77
C SER A 439 -5.81 13.39 35.94
N SER A 440 -6.55 12.53 35.21
CA SER A 440 -5.96 11.51 34.34
C SER A 440 -5.15 12.13 33.20
N ARG A 441 -5.63 13.24 32.64
CA ARG A 441 -4.88 13.99 31.62
C ARG A 441 -3.53 14.50 32.18
N ALA A 442 -3.54 15.09 33.37
CA ALA A 442 -2.31 15.57 34.01
C ALA A 442 -1.33 14.44 34.31
N GLU A 443 -1.81 13.27 34.74
CA GLU A 443 -0.97 12.09 34.96
C GLU A 443 -0.40 11.49 33.68
N PHE A 444 -1.23 11.38 32.65
CA PHE A 444 -0.79 10.96 31.32
C PHE A 444 0.34 11.86 30.78
N GLN A 445 0.18 13.18 30.86
CA GLN A 445 1.22 14.12 30.43
C GLN A 445 2.53 13.98 31.23
N ARG A 446 2.45 13.70 32.54
CA ARG A 446 3.63 13.43 33.38
C ARG A 446 4.36 12.16 32.93
N VAL A 447 3.63 11.09 32.64
CA VAL A 447 4.20 9.84 32.13
C VAL A 447 4.83 10.05 30.76
N LEU A 448 4.14 10.71 29.83
CA LEU A 448 4.69 11.09 28.52
C LEU A 448 6.02 11.83 28.61
N ALA A 449 6.09 12.84 29.49
CA ALA A 449 7.31 13.60 29.71
C ALA A 449 8.45 12.77 30.30
N ARG A 450 8.12 11.70 31.03
CA ARG A 450 9.13 10.75 31.56
C ARG A 450 9.62 9.82 30.46
N VAL A 451 8.74 9.19 29.70
CA VAL A 451 9.07 8.30 28.58
C VAL A 451 9.98 9.03 27.60
N ARG A 452 9.58 10.22 27.13
CA ARG A 452 10.38 11.04 26.20
C ARG A 452 11.76 11.46 26.76
N ARG A 453 11.97 11.45 28.08
CA ARG A 453 13.28 11.75 28.70
C ARG A 453 14.18 10.52 28.82
N SER A 454 13.62 9.34 28.99
CA SER A 454 14.41 8.09 29.12
C SER A 454 14.97 7.59 27.80
N GLU A 455 14.50 8.13 26.66
CA GLU A 455 14.85 7.73 25.29
C GLU A 455 15.75 8.75 24.57
N ARG A 456 16.12 9.82 25.25
CA ARG A 456 17.15 10.78 24.82
C ARG A 456 18.53 10.34 25.32
#